data_da41124cb4a5321e88232ab6e358cec0
#
_entry.id   da41124cb4a5321e88232ab6e358cec0
#
_cell.length_a   1.000
_cell.length_b   1.000
_cell.length_c   1.000
_cell.angle_alpha   90.00
_cell.angle_beta   90.00
_cell.angle_gamma   90.00
#
_symmetry.space_group_name_H-M   'P 1'
#
loop_
_entity.id
_entity.type
_entity.pdbx_description
1 polymer ?
#
loop_
_entity_poly.entity_id
_entity_poly.type
_entity_poly.pdbx_seq_one_letter_code
_entity_poly.pdbx_strand_id
1 'polypeptide(L)'
;MIFFDCLAFVSRRRNFAAPNLFTLTIYKMDKMIARFPAQLEEALGIAEKVQLKKHNAPFRSIFISGLGGSGIGGGFVQDFVRGVCKLPIVVSKGYQAPNWVNKHTLAICSSYSGNTEETLSTFEHLLGTGAKIVCIASGGKLIELAKQHGLDYVQVPSGWSSPRACMGYSIVAQLGILRAAKLIPGKLFNNVAAAQKLLVKDLASIQKSARKIAGFLAGKTPVVYVADSMEAVAVRWRQQINENAKMLCWHHALPEMNHNELVGWRDQRPDVAVIWLRNRDDFQRTAVRMDINKDIIEHYTQTSIEVYSKGKSLIEKAFYLVHLGDWMSFYLAELHKVDPT
;
A
#
# COMPACT_ATOMS: atom_id res chain seq x y z
N MET A 1 -21.80 23.33 -7.30
CA MET A 1 -21.23 24.39 -6.46
C MET A 1 -21.10 23.84 -5.05
N ILE A 2 -20.17 22.91 -4.84
CA ILE A 2 -19.71 22.42 -3.52
C ILE A 2 -18.24 21.98 -3.73
N PHE A 3 -17.38 22.98 -3.67
CA PHE A 3 -15.93 22.80 -3.61
C PHE A 3 -15.45 23.64 -2.42
N PHE A 4 -15.59 23.17 -1.19
CA PHE A 4 -14.99 23.82 -0.02
C PHE A 4 -15.22 22.99 1.23
N ASP A 5 -14.46 21.88 1.41
CA ASP A 5 -14.30 21.33 2.76
C ASP A 5 -12.98 20.55 2.98
N CYS A 6 -12.11 20.43 1.97
CA CYS A 6 -10.79 19.82 2.17
C CYS A 6 -9.73 20.80 2.73
N LEU A 7 -9.99 22.11 2.79
CA LEU A 7 -9.05 23.13 3.28
C LEU A 7 -9.33 23.63 4.69
N ALA A 8 -10.42 23.19 5.33
CA ALA A 8 -10.81 23.67 6.68
C ALA A 8 -10.04 23.02 7.84
N PHE A 9 -9.12 22.08 7.57
CA PHE A 9 -8.37 21.40 8.65
C PHE A 9 -7.05 22.07 9.05
N VAL A 10 -6.67 23.18 8.41
CA VAL A 10 -5.37 23.84 8.67
C VAL A 10 -5.44 25.10 9.54
N SER A 11 -6.61 25.65 9.83
CA SER A 11 -6.66 26.88 10.63
C SER A 11 -7.88 27.00 11.54
N ARG A 12 -7.91 26.28 12.65
CA ARG A 12 -8.62 26.73 13.86
C ARG A 12 -8.02 26.09 15.12
N ARG A 13 -7.03 26.74 15.72
CA ARG A 13 -6.76 26.56 17.15
C ARG A 13 -7.95 27.12 17.91
N ARG A 14 -8.78 26.28 18.49
CA ARG A 14 -9.67 26.63 19.60
C ARG A 14 -9.29 25.78 20.79
N ASN A 15 -8.95 26.47 21.87
CA ASN A 15 -8.76 25.93 23.21
C ASN A 15 -10.01 25.14 23.61
N PHE A 16 -9.90 23.84 23.77
CA PHE A 16 -10.81 23.03 24.54
C PHE A 16 -10.05 22.45 25.70
N ALA A 17 -10.57 22.71 26.90
CA ALA A 17 -10.10 22.14 28.15
C ALA A 17 -10.20 20.61 28.09
N ALA A 18 -9.16 19.96 28.61
CA ALA A 18 -9.00 18.50 28.57
C ALA A 18 -10.03 17.77 29.44
N PRO A 19 -10.53 16.63 29.00
CA PRO A 19 -10.94 15.58 29.93
C PRO A 19 -9.97 14.38 29.83
N ASN A 20 -9.52 14.00 31.02
CA ASN A 20 -8.90 12.72 31.43
C ASN A 20 -8.03 11.91 30.46
N LEU A 21 -6.76 11.88 30.84
CA LEU A 21 -5.64 11.10 30.31
C LEU A 21 -5.95 9.58 30.22
N PHE A 22 -6.33 9.11 29.04
CA PHE A 22 -5.72 7.90 28.52
C PHE A 22 -4.45 8.34 27.79
N THR A 23 -3.30 8.04 28.31
CA THR A 23 -2.02 8.22 27.63
C THR A 23 -1.98 7.28 26.43
N LEU A 24 -2.56 7.70 25.32
CA LEU A 24 -2.27 7.14 24.01
C LEU A 24 -0.76 7.34 23.80
N THR A 25 0.01 6.27 23.85
CA THR A 25 1.41 6.31 23.49
C THR A 25 1.47 6.69 22.01
N ILE A 26 1.65 7.98 21.72
CA ILE A 26 1.82 8.48 20.36
C ILE A 26 3.17 7.91 19.89
N TYR A 27 3.11 6.80 19.14
CA TYR A 27 4.31 6.27 18.50
C TYR A 27 4.76 7.28 17.44
N LYS A 28 6.01 7.74 17.55
CA LYS A 28 6.66 8.50 16.48
C LYS A 28 6.75 7.63 15.21
N MET A 29 6.79 8.25 14.04
CA MET A 29 6.76 7.54 12.75
C MET A 29 7.89 6.51 12.61
N ASP A 30 9.09 6.80 13.11
CA ASP A 30 10.24 5.88 13.14
C ASP A 30 9.91 4.56 13.84
N LYS A 31 9.26 4.63 15.01
CA LYS A 31 8.85 3.44 15.78
C LYS A 31 7.77 2.64 15.05
N MET A 32 6.84 3.35 14.39
CA MET A 32 5.81 2.68 13.59
C MET A 32 6.41 1.94 12.38
N ILE A 33 7.34 2.57 11.67
CA ILE A 33 8.07 1.95 10.56
C ILE A 33 8.89 0.74 11.07
N ALA A 34 9.61 0.89 12.17
CA ALA A 34 10.41 -0.19 12.76
C ALA A 34 9.56 -1.43 13.13
N ARG A 35 8.29 -1.25 13.47
CA ARG A 35 7.37 -2.36 13.80
C ARG A 35 6.82 -3.11 12.60
N PHE A 36 7.11 -2.72 11.36
CA PHE A 36 6.56 -3.39 10.19
C PHE A 36 6.83 -4.91 10.14
N PRO A 37 8.03 -5.43 10.48
CA PRO A 37 8.23 -6.88 10.56
C PRO A 37 7.36 -7.57 11.61
N ALA A 38 7.23 -6.99 12.81
CA ALA A 38 6.37 -7.54 13.87
C ALA A 38 4.89 -7.49 13.45
N GLN A 39 4.47 -6.44 12.74
CA GLN A 39 3.13 -6.33 12.17
C GLN A 39 2.81 -7.47 11.20
N LEU A 40 3.78 -7.88 10.36
CA LEU A 40 3.59 -9.01 9.45
C LEU A 40 3.40 -10.32 10.22
N GLU A 41 4.13 -10.52 11.31
CA GLU A 41 3.99 -11.70 12.18
C GLU A 41 2.61 -11.73 12.86
N GLU A 42 2.20 -10.62 13.47
CA GLU A 42 0.85 -10.47 14.06
C GLU A 42 -0.25 -10.72 13.02
N ALA A 43 -0.08 -10.17 11.82
CA ALA A 43 -1.05 -10.30 10.72
C ALA A 43 -1.15 -11.75 10.20
N LEU A 44 -0.05 -12.51 10.20
CA LEU A 44 -0.07 -13.95 9.88
C LEU A 44 -0.95 -14.70 10.87
N GLY A 45 -0.78 -14.47 12.18
CA GLY A 45 -1.60 -15.10 13.22
C GLY A 45 -3.10 -14.74 13.10
N ILE A 46 -3.43 -13.51 12.63
CA ILE A 46 -4.81 -13.11 12.35
C ILE A 46 -5.32 -13.86 11.12
N ALA A 47 -4.55 -13.85 10.03
CA ALA A 47 -4.95 -14.48 8.78
C ALA A 47 -5.18 -16.00 8.92
N GLU A 48 -4.42 -16.70 9.76
CA GLU A 48 -4.61 -18.13 10.03
C GLU A 48 -5.99 -18.45 10.60
N LYS A 49 -6.58 -17.54 11.35
CA LYS A 49 -7.88 -17.68 12.01
C LYS A 49 -9.06 -17.27 11.14
N VAL A 50 -8.81 -16.72 9.95
CA VAL A 50 -9.88 -16.28 9.05
C VAL A 50 -10.71 -17.47 8.59
N GLN A 51 -12.00 -17.40 8.89
CA GLN A 51 -13.03 -18.33 8.43
C GLN A 51 -14.14 -17.53 7.80
N LEU A 52 -14.74 -18.07 6.74
CA LEU A 52 -15.87 -17.44 6.04
C LEU A 52 -17.12 -18.26 6.19
N LYS A 53 -18.23 -17.61 6.46
CA LYS A 53 -19.57 -18.21 6.39
C LYS A 53 -19.80 -18.77 4.98
N LYS A 54 -20.56 -19.85 4.89
CA LYS A 54 -20.90 -20.49 3.61
C LYS A 54 -21.50 -19.47 2.64
N HIS A 55 -21.07 -19.52 1.40
CA HIS A 55 -21.64 -18.80 0.27
C HIS A 55 -22.07 -19.82 -0.79
N ASN A 56 -23.30 -19.68 -1.29
CA ASN A 56 -23.89 -20.73 -2.13
C ASN A 56 -23.55 -20.60 -3.63
N ALA A 57 -23.05 -19.44 -4.05
CA ALA A 57 -22.67 -19.20 -5.44
C ALA A 57 -21.15 -19.34 -5.62
N PRO A 58 -20.67 -19.94 -6.71
CA PRO A 58 -19.24 -19.97 -7.02
C PRO A 58 -18.75 -18.55 -7.35
N PHE A 59 -17.57 -18.20 -6.85
CA PHE A 59 -16.93 -16.92 -7.17
C PHE A 59 -16.43 -16.90 -8.62
N ARG A 60 -16.61 -15.75 -9.29
CA ARG A 60 -16.13 -15.44 -10.65
C ARG A 60 -15.30 -14.19 -10.71
N SER A 61 -15.35 -13.35 -9.68
CA SER A 61 -14.59 -12.12 -9.56
C SER A 61 -14.32 -11.76 -8.10
N ILE A 62 -13.32 -10.93 -7.89
CA ILE A 62 -12.95 -10.35 -6.60
C ILE A 62 -12.99 -8.84 -6.74
N PHE A 63 -13.69 -8.18 -5.82
CA PHE A 63 -13.76 -6.74 -5.74
C PHE A 63 -13.19 -6.28 -4.40
N ILE A 64 -12.25 -5.34 -4.41
CA ILE A 64 -11.62 -4.80 -3.20
C ILE A 64 -11.88 -3.30 -3.17
N SER A 65 -12.54 -2.81 -2.13
CA SER A 65 -12.74 -1.38 -1.87
C SER A 65 -11.89 -0.94 -0.70
N GLY A 66 -11.16 0.16 -0.87
CA GLY A 66 -10.36 0.77 0.19
C GLY A 66 -9.54 1.95 -0.33
N LEU A 67 -9.13 2.86 0.57
CA LEU A 67 -8.35 4.04 0.26
C LEU A 67 -7.01 4.05 1.01
N GLY A 68 -6.10 4.91 0.61
CA GLY A 68 -4.79 5.08 1.26
C GLY A 68 -4.06 3.75 1.45
N GLY A 69 -3.64 3.45 2.68
CA GLY A 69 -2.99 2.19 3.04
C GLY A 69 -3.85 0.95 2.80
N SER A 70 -5.17 1.04 2.96
CA SER A 70 -6.11 -0.06 2.68
C SER A 70 -6.29 -0.27 1.18
N GLY A 71 -6.37 0.79 0.39
CA GLY A 71 -6.51 0.70 -1.07
C GLY A 71 -5.25 0.18 -1.75
N ILE A 72 -4.06 0.63 -1.33
CA ILE A 72 -2.80 0.10 -1.85
C ILE A 72 -2.60 -1.36 -1.46
N GLY A 73 -3.13 -1.78 -0.28
CA GLY A 73 -3.15 -3.18 0.13
C GLY A 73 -3.79 -4.09 -0.91
N GLY A 74 -4.91 -3.65 -1.52
CA GLY A 74 -5.55 -4.36 -2.64
C GLY A 74 -4.64 -4.48 -3.86
N GLY A 75 -3.89 -3.44 -4.21
CA GLY A 75 -2.91 -3.47 -5.30
C GLY A 75 -1.79 -4.49 -5.05
N PHE A 76 -1.22 -4.53 -3.84
CA PHE A 76 -0.25 -5.55 -3.47
C PHE A 76 -0.82 -6.97 -3.56
N VAL A 77 -2.05 -7.18 -3.08
CA VAL A 77 -2.71 -8.48 -3.17
C VAL A 77 -2.88 -8.89 -4.63
N GLN A 78 -3.33 -7.97 -5.50
CA GLN A 78 -3.46 -8.21 -6.94
C GLN A 78 -2.13 -8.69 -7.56
N ASP A 79 -1.02 -8.00 -7.26
CA ASP A 79 0.31 -8.36 -7.75
C ASP A 79 0.76 -9.73 -7.20
N PHE A 80 0.62 -9.95 -5.89
CA PHE A 80 1.10 -11.18 -5.23
C PHE A 80 0.38 -12.45 -5.67
N VAL A 81 -0.89 -12.33 -6.08
CA VAL A 81 -1.69 -13.49 -6.45
C VAL A 81 -1.88 -13.65 -7.97
N ARG A 82 -1.34 -12.74 -8.79
CA ARG A 82 -1.46 -12.73 -10.26
C ARG A 82 -1.14 -14.09 -10.90
N GLY A 83 -0.13 -14.80 -10.40
CA GLY A 83 0.29 -16.11 -10.94
C GLY A 83 -0.46 -17.32 -10.35
N VAL A 84 -1.36 -17.14 -9.38
CA VAL A 84 -2.01 -18.25 -8.66
C VAL A 84 -3.53 -18.11 -8.51
N CYS A 85 -4.07 -16.92 -8.48
CA CYS A 85 -5.51 -16.66 -8.47
C CYS A 85 -6.04 -16.66 -9.91
N LYS A 86 -7.05 -17.49 -10.16
CA LYS A 86 -7.66 -17.61 -11.50
C LYS A 86 -8.77 -16.59 -11.76
N LEU A 87 -9.15 -15.82 -10.75
CA LEU A 87 -10.23 -14.84 -10.85
C LEU A 87 -9.68 -13.44 -11.04
N PRO A 88 -10.35 -12.59 -11.84
CA PRO A 88 -10.00 -11.18 -11.93
C PRO A 88 -10.20 -10.50 -10.58
N ILE A 89 -9.27 -9.61 -10.24
CA ILE A 89 -9.32 -8.76 -9.06
C ILE A 89 -9.41 -7.31 -9.51
N VAL A 90 -10.42 -6.60 -9.02
CA VAL A 90 -10.59 -5.16 -9.28
C VAL A 90 -10.50 -4.41 -7.95
N VAL A 91 -9.59 -3.44 -7.89
CA VAL A 91 -9.43 -2.56 -6.72
C VAL A 91 -10.06 -1.22 -7.01
N SER A 92 -11.01 -0.81 -6.17
CA SER A 92 -11.69 0.48 -6.26
C SER A 92 -11.30 1.40 -5.11
N LYS A 93 -11.15 2.69 -5.45
CA LYS A 93 -10.82 3.78 -4.52
C LYS A 93 -11.89 4.88 -4.55
N GLY A 94 -13.09 4.55 -5.01
CA GLY A 94 -14.21 5.49 -5.14
C GLY A 94 -15.37 5.15 -4.20
N TYR A 95 -16.48 5.81 -4.44
CA TYR A 95 -17.69 5.75 -3.60
C TYR A 95 -18.66 4.62 -3.98
N GLN A 96 -18.50 4.01 -5.16
CA GLN A 96 -19.50 3.09 -5.71
C GLN A 96 -18.89 1.75 -6.09
N ALA A 97 -19.67 0.68 -5.90
CA ALA A 97 -19.36 -0.62 -6.47
C ALA A 97 -19.76 -0.64 -7.96
N PRO A 98 -18.98 -1.26 -8.85
CA PRO A 98 -19.33 -1.43 -10.25
C PRO A 98 -20.61 -2.30 -10.43
N ASN A 99 -21.40 -2.04 -11.46
CA ASN A 99 -22.65 -2.74 -11.76
C ASN A 99 -22.51 -4.26 -12.03
N TRP A 100 -21.30 -4.75 -12.33
CA TRP A 100 -21.04 -6.17 -12.53
C TRP A 100 -20.94 -6.96 -11.21
N VAL A 101 -20.82 -6.28 -10.07
CA VAL A 101 -20.77 -6.92 -8.74
C VAL A 101 -22.10 -7.58 -8.44
N ASN A 102 -22.07 -8.88 -8.15
CA ASN A 102 -23.27 -9.69 -7.91
C ASN A 102 -22.97 -10.90 -7.00
N LYS A 103 -23.90 -11.83 -6.87
CA LYS A 103 -23.75 -13.05 -6.06
C LYS A 103 -22.53 -13.92 -6.39
N HIS A 104 -21.86 -13.72 -7.51
CA HIS A 104 -20.63 -14.42 -7.88
C HIS A 104 -19.36 -13.63 -7.55
N THR A 105 -19.48 -12.54 -6.81
CA THR A 105 -18.36 -11.69 -6.43
C THR A 105 -17.99 -11.87 -4.96
N LEU A 106 -16.71 -12.06 -4.68
CA LEU A 106 -16.16 -11.86 -3.34
C LEU A 106 -15.77 -10.37 -3.21
N ALA A 107 -16.51 -9.63 -2.38
CA ALA A 107 -16.29 -8.22 -2.14
C ALA A 107 -15.59 -8.01 -0.78
N ILE A 108 -14.45 -7.34 -0.78
CA ILE A 108 -13.66 -7.02 0.42
C ILE A 108 -13.70 -5.51 0.64
N CYS A 109 -14.29 -5.05 1.75
CA CYS A 109 -14.26 -3.66 2.19
C CYS A 109 -13.15 -3.49 3.23
N SER A 110 -12.10 -2.76 2.90
CA SER A 110 -10.93 -2.57 3.77
C SER A 110 -10.77 -1.10 4.16
N SER A 111 -10.87 -0.82 5.46
CA SER A 111 -10.62 0.50 6.06
C SER A 111 -10.01 0.31 7.43
N TYR A 112 -8.76 0.76 7.65
CA TYR A 112 -8.12 0.58 8.96
C TYR A 112 -8.96 1.21 10.09
N SER A 113 -9.39 2.46 9.93
CA SER A 113 -10.23 3.15 10.94
C SER A 113 -11.66 2.58 11.00
N GLY A 114 -12.14 1.96 9.94
CA GLY A 114 -13.54 1.57 9.76
C GLY A 114 -14.50 2.75 9.52
N ASN A 115 -13.98 3.96 9.32
CA ASN A 115 -14.79 5.18 9.17
C ASN A 115 -14.49 5.93 7.86
N THR A 116 -13.79 5.31 6.91
CA THR A 116 -13.52 5.92 5.60
C THR A 116 -14.82 6.05 4.81
N GLU A 117 -15.20 7.27 4.47
CA GLU A 117 -16.48 7.60 3.85
C GLU A 117 -16.73 6.82 2.56
N GLU A 118 -15.74 6.79 1.67
CA GLU A 118 -15.82 6.11 0.38
C GLU A 118 -16.00 4.58 0.55
N THR A 119 -15.32 4.00 1.54
CA THR A 119 -15.45 2.56 1.84
C THR A 119 -16.82 2.24 2.41
N LEU A 120 -17.37 3.12 3.26
CA LEU A 120 -18.72 2.97 3.82
C LEU A 120 -19.78 3.13 2.74
N SER A 121 -19.65 4.11 1.87
CA SER A 121 -20.56 4.31 0.73
C SER A 121 -20.53 3.09 -0.21
N THR A 122 -19.33 2.59 -0.56
CA THR A 122 -19.21 1.36 -1.36
C THR A 122 -19.84 0.16 -0.65
N PHE A 123 -19.65 0.04 0.66
CA PHE A 123 -20.26 -1.04 1.45
C PHE A 123 -21.80 -1.00 1.37
N GLU A 124 -22.42 0.16 1.49
CA GLU A 124 -23.85 0.35 1.37
C GLU A 124 -24.39 -0.10 -0.01
N HIS A 125 -23.67 0.27 -1.09
CA HIS A 125 -24.01 -0.20 -2.44
C HIS A 125 -23.90 -1.72 -2.60
N LEU A 126 -22.99 -2.37 -1.88
CA LEU A 126 -22.78 -3.81 -1.95
C LEU A 126 -23.91 -4.61 -1.29
N LEU A 127 -24.63 -4.08 -0.29
CA LEU A 127 -25.65 -4.79 0.47
C LEU A 127 -26.77 -5.37 -0.41
N GLY A 128 -27.15 -4.70 -1.49
CA GLY A 128 -28.21 -5.13 -2.41
C GLY A 128 -27.76 -6.05 -3.54
N THR A 129 -26.44 -6.33 -3.68
CA THR A 129 -25.90 -7.04 -4.87
C THR A 129 -25.92 -8.56 -4.75
N GLY A 130 -26.09 -9.09 -3.54
CA GLY A 130 -25.95 -10.52 -3.24
C GLY A 130 -24.48 -10.99 -3.17
N ALA A 131 -23.50 -10.13 -3.32
CA ALA A 131 -22.09 -10.45 -3.21
C ALA A 131 -21.71 -10.99 -1.83
N LYS A 132 -20.69 -11.81 -1.74
CA LYS A 132 -20.06 -12.20 -0.49
C LYS A 132 -19.23 -11.05 0.04
N ILE A 133 -19.76 -10.29 0.99
CA ILE A 133 -19.07 -9.15 1.59
C ILE A 133 -18.26 -9.60 2.79
N VAL A 134 -16.99 -9.15 2.87
CA VAL A 134 -16.07 -9.33 4.02
C VAL A 134 -15.43 -8.00 4.36
N CYS A 135 -15.50 -7.60 5.62
CA CYS A 135 -14.97 -6.32 6.08
C CYS A 135 -13.62 -6.50 6.79
N ILE A 136 -12.69 -5.55 6.62
CA ILE A 136 -11.41 -5.48 7.35
C ILE A 136 -11.30 -4.11 7.99
N ALA A 137 -11.21 -4.04 9.31
CA ALA A 137 -10.95 -2.80 10.03
C ALA A 137 -10.41 -3.06 11.44
N SER A 138 -9.88 -2.03 12.10
CA SER A 138 -9.51 -2.11 13.52
C SER A 138 -10.73 -1.93 14.45
N GLY A 139 -11.81 -1.36 13.93
CA GLY A 139 -13.06 -1.05 14.61
C GLY A 139 -13.93 -0.16 13.74
N GLY A 140 -14.64 0.79 14.38
CA GLY A 140 -15.44 1.81 13.71
C GLY A 140 -16.71 1.28 13.05
N LYS A 141 -17.37 2.17 12.32
CA LYS A 141 -18.70 1.93 11.72
C LYS A 141 -18.72 0.72 10.79
N LEU A 142 -17.63 0.44 10.07
CA LEU A 142 -17.57 -0.70 9.15
C LEU A 142 -17.71 -2.05 9.90
N ILE A 143 -17.09 -2.20 11.08
CA ILE A 143 -17.22 -3.42 11.89
C ILE A 143 -18.60 -3.50 12.54
N GLU A 144 -19.16 -2.36 12.99
CA GLU A 144 -20.52 -2.30 13.53
C GLU A 144 -21.56 -2.74 12.49
N LEU A 145 -21.47 -2.20 11.27
CA LEU A 145 -22.34 -2.56 10.16
C LEU A 145 -22.16 -4.03 9.75
N ALA A 146 -20.92 -4.53 9.70
CA ALA A 146 -20.69 -5.94 9.40
C ALA A 146 -21.37 -6.86 10.43
N LYS A 147 -21.32 -6.52 11.72
CA LYS A 147 -22.03 -7.26 12.79
C LYS A 147 -23.55 -7.14 12.64
N GLN A 148 -24.05 -5.92 12.41
CA GLN A 148 -25.49 -5.66 12.24
C GLN A 148 -26.10 -6.47 11.09
N HIS A 149 -25.40 -6.57 9.96
CA HIS A 149 -25.83 -7.33 8.79
C HIS A 149 -25.42 -8.80 8.82
N GLY A 150 -24.81 -9.28 9.92
CA GLY A 150 -24.39 -10.67 10.07
C GLY A 150 -23.31 -11.09 9.05
N LEU A 151 -22.51 -10.15 8.55
CA LEU A 151 -21.45 -10.39 7.55
C LEU A 151 -20.15 -10.89 8.20
N ASP A 152 -19.25 -11.42 7.39
CA ASP A 152 -17.91 -11.77 7.84
C ASP A 152 -17.03 -10.53 7.98
N TYR A 153 -16.15 -10.54 8.96
CA TYR A 153 -15.16 -9.48 9.13
C TYR A 153 -13.86 -10.02 9.73
N VAL A 154 -12.78 -9.30 9.46
CA VAL A 154 -11.47 -9.50 10.05
C VAL A 154 -11.11 -8.25 10.83
N GLN A 155 -11.06 -8.36 12.15
CA GLN A 155 -10.66 -7.25 13.00
C GLN A 155 -9.14 -7.26 13.19
N VAL A 156 -8.48 -6.15 12.87
CA VAL A 156 -7.04 -5.96 13.01
C VAL A 156 -6.73 -5.11 14.24
N PRO A 157 -5.49 -5.13 14.78
CA PRO A 157 -5.12 -4.37 15.96
C PRO A 157 -5.36 -2.87 15.79
N SER A 158 -5.91 -2.24 16.82
CA SER A 158 -6.14 -0.79 16.91
C SER A 158 -4.95 -0.08 17.59
N GLY A 159 -5.05 1.25 17.76
CA GLY A 159 -4.10 2.04 18.56
C GLY A 159 -2.92 2.62 17.78
N TRP A 160 -2.88 2.48 16.46
CA TRP A 160 -1.87 3.12 15.62
C TRP A 160 -2.28 4.56 15.27
N SER A 161 -1.43 5.52 15.57
CA SER A 161 -1.70 6.94 15.32
C SER A 161 -1.69 7.29 13.82
N SER A 162 -1.05 6.48 12.99
CA SER A 162 -1.00 6.68 11.53
C SER A 162 -1.46 5.43 10.78
N PRO A 163 -2.68 5.45 10.19
CA PRO A 163 -3.24 4.30 9.46
C PRO A 163 -2.35 3.79 8.31
N ARG A 164 -1.59 4.67 7.66
CA ARG A 164 -0.68 4.29 6.58
C ARG A 164 0.45 3.36 7.04
N ALA A 165 0.80 3.39 8.32
CA ALA A 165 1.79 2.48 8.90
C ALA A 165 1.24 1.07 9.17
N CYS A 166 -0.08 0.83 8.96
CA CYS A 166 -0.76 -0.44 9.24
C CYS A 166 -1.02 -1.29 8.00
N MET A 167 -0.35 -1.00 6.90
CA MET A 167 -0.57 -1.65 5.60
C MET A 167 -0.39 -3.17 5.64
N GLY A 168 0.54 -3.68 6.45
CA GLY A 168 0.79 -5.11 6.59
C GLY A 168 -0.44 -5.88 7.05
N TYR A 169 -1.22 -5.34 7.99
CA TYR A 169 -2.47 -5.96 8.42
C TYR A 169 -3.48 -6.06 7.28
N SER A 170 -3.66 -4.98 6.51
CA SER A 170 -4.61 -4.98 5.38
C SER A 170 -4.24 -6.01 4.32
N ILE A 171 -2.97 -6.07 3.91
CA ILE A 171 -2.49 -7.01 2.89
C ILE A 171 -2.68 -8.45 3.35
N VAL A 172 -2.17 -8.79 4.53
CA VAL A 172 -2.15 -10.18 5.01
C VAL A 172 -3.56 -10.67 5.38
N ALA A 173 -4.43 -9.78 5.91
CA ALA A 173 -5.84 -10.11 6.13
C ALA A 173 -6.58 -10.39 4.81
N GLN A 174 -6.37 -9.60 3.76
CA GLN A 174 -6.92 -9.85 2.43
C GLN A 174 -6.45 -11.21 1.86
N LEU A 175 -5.16 -11.53 1.98
CA LEU A 175 -4.65 -12.85 1.61
C LEU A 175 -5.33 -13.96 2.43
N GLY A 176 -5.56 -13.72 3.74
CA GLY A 176 -6.29 -14.63 4.62
C GLY A 176 -7.71 -14.93 4.13
N ILE A 177 -8.43 -13.90 3.70
CA ILE A 177 -9.77 -14.01 3.12
C ILE A 177 -9.73 -14.82 1.83
N LEU A 178 -8.79 -14.53 0.91
CA LEU A 178 -8.65 -15.26 -0.35
C LEU A 178 -8.31 -16.74 -0.12
N ARG A 179 -7.47 -17.05 0.88
CA ARG A 179 -7.18 -18.44 1.26
C ARG A 179 -8.42 -19.14 1.84
N ALA A 180 -9.14 -18.49 2.76
CA ALA A 180 -10.34 -19.03 3.36
C ALA A 180 -11.43 -19.29 2.29
N ALA A 181 -11.48 -18.45 1.25
CA ALA A 181 -12.32 -18.64 0.07
C ALA A 181 -11.78 -19.72 -0.91
N LYS A 182 -10.63 -20.35 -0.62
CA LYS A 182 -9.95 -21.36 -1.47
C LYS A 182 -9.54 -20.83 -2.85
N LEU A 183 -9.27 -19.53 -2.96
CA LEU A 183 -8.89 -18.87 -4.22
C LEU A 183 -7.38 -18.79 -4.42
N ILE A 184 -6.59 -18.96 -3.36
CA ILE A 184 -5.13 -18.96 -3.39
C ILE A 184 -4.56 -20.09 -2.51
N PRO A 185 -3.35 -20.59 -2.83
CA PRO A 185 -2.69 -21.62 -2.03
C PRO A 185 -2.10 -21.04 -0.74
N GLY A 186 -2.09 -21.85 0.33
CA GLY A 186 -1.52 -21.48 1.64
C GLY A 186 -0.01 -21.17 1.63
N LYS A 187 0.75 -21.67 0.64
CA LYS A 187 2.20 -21.45 0.54
C LYS A 187 2.61 -19.96 0.44
N LEU A 188 1.70 -19.07 0.02
CA LEU A 188 1.98 -17.63 0.00
C LEU A 188 2.28 -17.05 1.40
N PHE A 189 1.72 -17.63 2.45
CA PHE A 189 1.99 -17.23 3.83
C PHE A 189 3.43 -17.52 4.25
N ASN A 190 4.04 -18.58 3.72
CA ASN A 190 5.46 -18.85 3.92
C ASN A 190 6.33 -17.73 3.34
N ASN A 191 5.92 -17.13 2.21
CA ASN A 191 6.63 -16.00 1.62
C ASN A 191 6.49 -14.73 2.48
N VAL A 192 5.34 -14.51 3.13
CA VAL A 192 5.17 -13.41 4.10
C VAL A 192 6.07 -13.62 5.32
N ALA A 193 6.12 -14.85 5.87
CA ALA A 193 7.00 -15.18 6.97
C ALA A 193 8.50 -15.05 6.60
N ALA A 194 8.87 -15.43 5.36
CA ALA A 194 10.22 -15.24 4.86
C ALA A 194 10.57 -13.75 4.71
N ALA A 195 9.64 -12.94 4.24
CA ALA A 195 9.80 -11.48 4.17
C ALA A 195 10.01 -10.88 5.57
N GLN A 196 9.21 -11.27 6.55
CA GLN A 196 9.37 -10.83 7.95
C GLN A 196 10.79 -11.09 8.46
N LYS A 197 11.30 -12.33 8.28
CA LYS A 197 12.66 -12.69 8.69
C LYS A 197 13.74 -11.89 7.94
N LEU A 198 13.55 -11.66 6.64
CA LEU A 198 14.46 -10.84 5.83
C LEU A 198 14.53 -9.41 6.36
N LEU A 199 13.39 -8.79 6.67
CA LEU A 199 13.32 -7.41 7.16
C LEU A 199 13.98 -7.26 8.53
N VAL A 200 13.80 -8.21 9.44
CA VAL A 200 14.48 -8.23 10.74
C VAL A 200 15.99 -8.32 10.55
N LYS A 201 16.44 -9.27 9.73
CA LYS A 201 17.87 -9.51 9.47
C LYS A 201 18.57 -8.29 8.85
N ASP A 202 17.91 -7.65 7.87
CA ASP A 202 18.51 -6.61 7.05
C ASP A 202 18.23 -5.18 7.54
N LEU A 203 17.58 -4.99 8.70
CA LEU A 203 17.12 -3.68 9.18
C LEU A 203 18.20 -2.60 9.15
N ALA A 204 19.38 -2.87 9.70
CA ALA A 204 20.49 -1.90 9.72
C ALA A 204 20.95 -1.53 8.30
N SER A 205 21.01 -2.50 7.38
CA SER A 205 21.36 -2.29 5.98
C SER A 205 20.28 -1.48 5.25
N ILE A 206 18.99 -1.74 5.53
CA ILE A 206 17.85 -1.00 5.00
C ILE A 206 17.94 0.46 5.44
N GLN A 207 18.13 0.73 6.72
CA GLN A 207 18.23 2.10 7.26
C GLN A 207 19.42 2.85 6.67
N LYS A 208 20.59 2.19 6.55
CA LYS A 208 21.78 2.80 5.91
C LYS A 208 21.53 3.17 4.46
N SER A 209 20.90 2.28 3.69
CA SER A 209 20.54 2.53 2.29
C SER A 209 19.49 3.62 2.17
N ALA A 210 18.47 3.60 3.03
CA ALA A 210 17.40 4.59 3.08
C ALA A 210 17.96 6.03 3.32
N ARG A 211 18.92 6.19 4.25
CA ARG A 211 19.58 7.49 4.49
C ARG A 211 20.33 7.99 3.25
N LYS A 212 21.02 7.10 2.53
CA LYS A 212 21.72 7.48 1.29
C LYS A 212 20.73 7.95 0.22
N ILE A 213 19.64 7.20 0.02
CA ILE A 213 18.61 7.54 -0.96
C ILE A 213 17.94 8.87 -0.57
N ALA A 214 17.61 9.08 0.70
CA ALA A 214 17.05 10.35 1.18
C ALA A 214 17.97 11.55 0.87
N GLY A 215 19.28 11.40 1.09
CA GLY A 215 20.27 12.43 0.72
C GLY A 215 20.30 12.71 -0.78
N PHE A 216 20.10 11.70 -1.61
CA PHE A 216 20.01 11.83 -3.07
C PHE A 216 18.79 12.64 -3.52
N LEU A 217 17.67 12.49 -2.79
CA LEU A 217 16.38 13.11 -3.11
C LEU A 217 16.21 14.52 -2.52
N ALA A 218 17.04 14.88 -1.54
CA ALA A 218 16.90 16.15 -0.85
C ALA A 218 16.99 17.34 -1.81
N GLY A 219 15.96 18.20 -1.80
CA GLY A 219 15.88 19.38 -2.67
C GLY A 219 15.56 19.07 -4.15
N LYS A 220 15.16 17.84 -4.47
CA LYS A 220 14.76 17.41 -5.82
C LYS A 220 13.30 17.00 -5.85
N THR A 221 12.74 16.94 -7.04
CA THR A 221 11.42 16.33 -7.28
C THR A 221 11.61 14.86 -7.65
N PRO A 222 11.19 13.91 -6.80
CA PRO A 222 11.39 12.48 -7.05
C PRO A 222 10.45 11.93 -8.13
N VAL A 223 10.99 11.08 -8.99
CA VAL A 223 10.24 10.24 -9.94
C VAL A 223 10.61 8.78 -9.69
N VAL A 224 9.61 7.90 -9.61
CA VAL A 224 9.81 6.48 -9.33
C VAL A 224 9.38 5.65 -10.53
N TYR A 225 10.32 4.97 -11.18
CA TYR A 225 10.06 4.03 -12.25
C TYR A 225 10.22 2.59 -11.78
N VAL A 226 9.34 1.73 -12.26
CA VAL A 226 9.27 0.33 -11.80
C VAL A 226 8.71 -0.57 -12.91
N ALA A 227 8.98 -1.87 -12.86
CA ALA A 227 8.26 -2.85 -13.68
C ALA A 227 6.79 -2.96 -13.25
N ASP A 228 5.88 -3.21 -14.19
CA ASP A 228 4.43 -3.34 -13.98
C ASP A 228 4.05 -4.32 -12.85
N SER A 229 4.84 -5.36 -12.68
CA SER A 229 4.65 -6.37 -11.61
C SER A 229 4.88 -5.86 -10.18
N MET A 230 5.40 -4.63 -10.04
CA MET A 230 5.75 -3.99 -8.77
C MET A 230 5.17 -2.57 -8.65
N GLU A 231 4.16 -2.23 -9.45
CA GLU A 231 3.58 -0.89 -9.45
C GLU A 231 3.05 -0.47 -8.08
N ALA A 232 2.47 -1.41 -7.30
CA ALA A 232 2.02 -1.13 -5.95
C ALA A 232 3.15 -0.63 -5.03
N VAL A 233 4.40 -1.05 -5.25
CA VAL A 233 5.57 -0.56 -4.51
C VAL A 233 5.87 0.89 -4.88
N ALA A 234 5.86 1.24 -6.16
CA ALA A 234 6.09 2.61 -6.61
C ALA A 234 4.99 3.57 -6.11
N VAL A 235 3.73 3.13 -6.14
CA VAL A 235 2.61 3.86 -5.53
C VAL A 235 2.88 4.10 -4.03
N ARG A 236 3.37 3.08 -3.30
CA ARG A 236 3.71 3.23 -1.87
C ARG A 236 4.83 4.24 -1.67
N TRP A 237 5.91 4.18 -2.45
CA TRP A 237 7.01 5.12 -2.36
C TRP A 237 6.53 6.56 -2.56
N ARG A 238 5.74 6.80 -3.62
CA ARG A 238 5.14 8.10 -3.89
C ARG A 238 4.30 8.59 -2.70
N GLN A 239 3.40 7.75 -2.18
CA GLN A 239 2.55 8.12 -1.05
C GLN A 239 3.36 8.48 0.19
N GLN A 240 4.37 7.69 0.53
CA GLN A 240 5.21 7.94 1.68
C GLN A 240 6.08 9.19 1.53
N ILE A 241 6.59 9.49 0.34
CA ILE A 241 7.29 10.74 0.05
C ILE A 241 6.32 11.93 0.21
N ASN A 242 5.11 11.84 -0.35
CA ASN A 242 4.12 12.90 -0.21
C ASN A 242 3.72 13.13 1.26
N GLU A 243 3.40 12.05 1.98
CA GLU A 243 2.85 12.14 3.34
C GLU A 243 3.90 12.38 4.42
N ASN A 244 5.07 11.73 4.37
CA ASN A 244 6.11 11.88 5.37
C ASN A 244 6.99 13.12 5.08
N ALA A 245 7.53 13.23 3.87
CA ALA A 245 8.47 14.30 3.52
C ALA A 245 7.81 15.58 3.01
N LYS A 246 6.48 15.60 2.84
CA LYS A 246 5.68 16.74 2.34
C LYS A 246 6.17 17.23 0.97
N MET A 247 6.58 16.31 0.11
CA MET A 247 7.11 16.59 -1.24
C MET A 247 6.17 16.02 -2.31
N LEU A 248 6.07 16.69 -3.45
CA LEU A 248 5.47 16.10 -4.65
C LEU A 248 6.39 14.99 -5.18
N CYS A 249 5.78 13.93 -5.64
CA CYS A 249 6.44 12.80 -6.26
C CYS A 249 5.46 12.12 -7.22
N TRP A 250 5.92 11.65 -8.37
CA TRP A 250 5.11 10.79 -9.23
C TRP A 250 5.82 9.47 -9.52
N HIS A 251 5.12 8.55 -10.13
CA HIS A 251 5.65 7.25 -10.52
C HIS A 251 5.04 6.83 -11.84
N HIS A 252 5.73 5.94 -12.52
CA HIS A 252 5.18 5.29 -13.69
C HIS A 252 5.74 3.86 -13.81
N ALA A 253 4.92 2.96 -14.35
CA ALA A 253 5.31 1.58 -14.59
C ALA A 253 5.75 1.37 -16.05
N LEU A 254 6.79 0.54 -16.23
CA LEU A 254 7.18 0.06 -17.55
C LEU A 254 6.42 -1.25 -17.85
N PRO A 255 5.99 -1.49 -19.10
CA PRO A 255 6.36 -0.75 -20.31
C PRO A 255 5.50 0.49 -20.64
N GLU A 256 4.43 0.79 -19.93
CA GLU A 256 3.48 1.86 -20.26
C GLU A 256 4.17 3.24 -20.35
N MET A 257 5.10 3.54 -19.46
CA MET A 257 5.90 4.77 -19.45
C MET A 257 6.53 5.07 -20.82
N ASN A 258 6.96 4.04 -21.56
CA ASN A 258 7.57 4.20 -22.88
C ASN A 258 6.62 4.72 -23.95
N HIS A 259 5.31 4.57 -23.77
CA HIS A 259 4.32 4.95 -24.77
C HIS A 259 3.86 6.40 -24.63
N ASN A 260 4.21 7.06 -23.55
CA ASN A 260 3.74 8.42 -23.25
C ASN A 260 4.81 9.29 -22.55
N GLU A 261 5.25 8.99 -21.35
CA GLU A 261 6.06 9.87 -20.53
C GLU A 261 7.50 10.03 -21.06
N LEU A 262 8.07 9.01 -21.70
CA LEU A 262 9.45 9.06 -22.19
C LEU A 262 9.69 10.24 -23.14
N VAL A 263 8.72 10.59 -24.00
CA VAL A 263 8.85 11.73 -24.93
C VAL A 263 8.78 13.07 -24.23
N GLY A 264 8.38 13.11 -22.97
CA GLY A 264 8.42 14.32 -22.13
C GLY A 264 9.81 14.69 -21.63
N TRP A 265 10.76 13.76 -21.69
CA TRP A 265 12.17 14.03 -21.38
C TRP A 265 12.84 14.69 -22.58
N ARG A 266 12.81 16.03 -22.64
CA ARG A 266 13.38 16.85 -23.74
C ARG A 266 14.40 17.86 -23.27
N ASP A 267 14.17 18.46 -22.10
CA ASP A 267 14.95 19.54 -21.56
C ASP A 267 15.72 19.08 -20.32
N GLN A 268 16.81 19.77 -20.01
CA GLN A 268 17.56 19.49 -18.79
C GLN A 268 16.70 19.71 -17.54
N ARG A 269 16.67 18.71 -16.68
CA ARG A 269 15.87 18.68 -15.43
C ARG A 269 16.77 18.46 -14.22
N PRO A 270 17.62 19.43 -13.88
CA PRO A 270 18.52 19.30 -12.71
C PRO A 270 17.73 19.25 -11.38
N ASP A 271 16.47 19.66 -11.40
CA ASP A 271 15.52 19.65 -10.29
C ASP A 271 14.86 18.28 -10.04
N VAL A 272 15.04 17.32 -10.95
CA VAL A 272 14.39 15.99 -10.86
C VAL A 272 15.42 14.93 -10.44
N ALA A 273 14.98 14.03 -9.55
CA ALA A 273 15.72 12.83 -9.18
C ALA A 273 14.94 11.57 -9.57
N VAL A 274 15.55 10.69 -10.34
CA VAL A 274 14.93 9.46 -10.83
C VAL A 274 15.37 8.25 -10.02
N ILE A 275 14.40 7.46 -9.59
CA ILE A 275 14.60 6.23 -8.84
C ILE A 275 14.08 5.07 -9.69
N TRP A 276 14.96 4.14 -10.04
CA TRP A 276 14.60 2.89 -10.72
C TRP A 276 14.49 1.79 -9.67
N LEU A 277 13.27 1.32 -9.39
CA LEU A 277 13.05 0.15 -8.54
C LEU A 277 13.15 -1.11 -9.38
N ARG A 278 14.13 -1.96 -9.09
CA ARG A 278 14.53 -3.09 -9.91
C ARG A 278 14.43 -4.41 -9.14
N ASN A 279 14.07 -5.47 -9.87
CA ASN A 279 14.30 -6.86 -9.45
C ASN A 279 15.32 -7.52 -10.41
N ARG A 280 16.15 -8.40 -9.89
CA ARG A 280 17.11 -9.14 -10.73
C ARG A 280 16.44 -10.11 -11.71
N ASP A 281 15.19 -10.47 -11.45
CA ASP A 281 14.35 -11.37 -12.22
C ASP A 281 13.11 -10.66 -12.81
N ASP A 282 13.18 -9.36 -13.04
CA ASP A 282 12.19 -8.66 -13.85
C ASP A 282 12.07 -9.32 -15.23
N PHE A 283 10.89 -9.25 -15.83
CA PHE A 283 10.70 -9.76 -17.17
C PHE A 283 11.75 -9.17 -18.13
N GLN A 284 12.48 -10.03 -18.83
CA GLN A 284 13.68 -9.65 -19.59
C GLN A 284 13.48 -8.41 -20.47
N ARG A 285 12.36 -8.34 -21.21
CA ARG A 285 12.08 -7.17 -22.08
C ARG A 285 11.85 -5.88 -21.29
N THR A 286 11.24 -5.98 -20.11
CA THR A 286 11.06 -4.83 -19.21
C THR A 286 12.41 -4.39 -18.64
N ALA A 287 13.27 -5.32 -18.23
CA ALA A 287 14.62 -5.01 -17.75
C ALA A 287 15.45 -4.26 -18.80
N VAL A 288 15.46 -4.76 -20.04
CA VAL A 288 16.16 -4.09 -21.18
C VAL A 288 15.58 -2.70 -21.43
N ARG A 289 14.25 -2.53 -21.37
CA ARG A 289 13.63 -1.20 -21.50
C ARG A 289 14.07 -0.25 -20.40
N MET A 290 14.15 -0.74 -19.16
CA MET A 290 14.63 0.07 -18.03
C MET A 290 16.08 0.54 -18.26
N ASP A 291 16.96 -0.33 -18.75
CA ASP A 291 18.35 0.03 -19.06
C ASP A 291 18.41 1.12 -20.14
N ILE A 292 17.74 0.93 -21.27
CA ILE A 292 17.68 1.91 -22.36
C ILE A 292 17.08 3.25 -21.88
N ASN A 293 15.98 3.20 -21.13
CA ASN A 293 15.34 4.43 -20.65
C ASN A 293 16.19 5.17 -19.63
N LYS A 294 16.92 4.45 -18.80
CA LYS A 294 17.87 5.04 -17.86
C LYS A 294 18.96 5.79 -18.63
N ASP A 295 19.58 5.17 -19.63
CA ASP A 295 20.58 5.80 -20.47
C ASP A 295 20.05 7.08 -21.15
N ILE A 296 18.81 7.04 -21.67
CA ILE A 296 18.17 8.21 -22.28
C ILE A 296 17.93 9.31 -21.24
N ILE A 297 17.36 8.98 -20.09
CA ILE A 297 16.96 9.95 -19.06
C ILE A 297 18.18 10.59 -18.38
N GLU A 298 19.28 9.87 -18.26
CA GLU A 298 20.56 10.39 -17.71
C GLU A 298 21.18 11.51 -18.56
N HIS A 299 20.73 11.69 -19.82
CA HIS A 299 21.06 12.88 -20.60
C HIS A 299 20.34 14.14 -20.10
N TYR A 300 19.23 14.00 -19.38
CA TYR A 300 18.37 15.12 -18.96
C TYR A 300 18.43 15.39 -17.44
N THR A 301 18.85 14.42 -16.63
CA THR A 301 19.11 14.62 -15.20
C THR A 301 20.34 13.85 -14.74
N GLN A 302 21.17 14.49 -13.92
CA GLN A 302 22.35 13.86 -13.32
C GLN A 302 22.01 13.06 -12.05
N THR A 303 20.75 13.13 -11.58
CA THR A 303 20.31 12.46 -10.36
C THR A 303 19.46 11.26 -10.70
N SER A 304 20.11 10.13 -10.98
CA SER A 304 19.47 8.85 -11.32
C SER A 304 20.08 7.74 -10.46
N ILE A 305 19.24 6.93 -9.81
CA ILE A 305 19.69 5.83 -8.96
C ILE A 305 18.89 4.56 -9.22
N GLU A 306 19.58 3.42 -9.17
CA GLU A 306 18.92 2.11 -9.18
C GLU A 306 18.86 1.54 -7.77
N VAL A 307 17.68 1.04 -7.40
CA VAL A 307 17.41 0.43 -6.10
C VAL A 307 16.92 -0.99 -6.32
N TYR A 308 17.77 -1.96 -6.03
CA TYR A 308 17.44 -3.38 -6.19
C TYR A 308 16.73 -3.95 -4.98
N SER A 309 15.69 -4.73 -5.24
CA SER A 309 15.01 -5.54 -4.23
C SER A 309 15.92 -6.65 -3.69
N LYS A 310 15.54 -7.19 -2.52
CA LYS A 310 16.11 -8.41 -1.96
C LYS A 310 15.00 -9.41 -1.64
N GLY A 311 15.36 -10.69 -1.63
CA GLY A 311 14.44 -11.80 -1.37
C GLY A 311 14.29 -12.72 -2.57
N LYS A 312 13.58 -13.83 -2.37
CA LYS A 312 13.37 -14.87 -3.39
C LYS A 312 12.00 -14.74 -4.06
N SER A 313 10.95 -14.52 -3.28
CA SER A 313 9.58 -14.36 -3.77
C SER A 313 9.26 -12.90 -4.05
N LEU A 314 8.22 -12.65 -4.88
CA LEU A 314 7.70 -11.31 -5.13
C LEU A 314 7.30 -10.59 -3.82
N ILE A 315 6.72 -11.32 -2.86
CA ILE A 315 6.33 -10.77 -1.55
C ILE A 315 7.56 -10.28 -0.76
N GLU A 316 8.63 -11.08 -0.69
CA GLU A 316 9.87 -10.66 -0.02
C GLU A 316 10.45 -9.41 -0.67
N LYS A 317 10.53 -9.37 -2.00
CA LYS A 317 11.06 -8.25 -2.78
C LYS A 317 10.24 -6.98 -2.58
N ALA A 318 8.92 -7.10 -2.66
CA ALA A 318 8.01 -5.98 -2.47
C ALA A 318 8.11 -5.42 -1.05
N PHE A 319 8.05 -6.27 -0.02
CA PHE A 319 8.13 -5.81 1.37
C PHE A 319 9.51 -5.26 1.73
N TYR A 320 10.59 -5.78 1.12
CA TYR A 320 11.91 -5.18 1.26
C TYR A 320 11.94 -3.74 0.74
N LEU A 321 11.45 -3.51 -0.49
CA LEU A 321 11.40 -2.17 -1.08
C LEU A 321 10.43 -1.24 -0.34
N VAL A 322 9.29 -1.76 0.13
CA VAL A 322 8.34 -1.00 0.97
C VAL A 322 9.04 -0.50 2.23
N HIS A 323 9.70 -1.39 2.97
CA HIS A 323 10.36 -1.01 4.24
C HIS A 323 11.53 -0.05 4.02
N LEU A 324 12.25 -0.23 2.91
CA LEU A 324 13.31 0.71 2.48
C LEU A 324 12.73 2.09 2.16
N GLY A 325 11.62 2.15 1.42
CA GLY A 325 10.95 3.41 1.05
C GLY A 325 10.32 4.12 2.25
N ASP A 326 9.74 3.37 3.18
CA ASP A 326 9.19 3.93 4.42
C ASP A 326 10.29 4.60 5.25
N TRP A 327 11.43 3.94 5.45
CA TRP A 327 12.59 4.53 6.12
C TRP A 327 13.20 5.70 5.33
N MET A 328 13.30 5.58 4.01
CA MET A 328 13.82 6.65 3.16
C MET A 328 12.96 7.92 3.30
N SER A 329 11.66 7.80 3.22
CA SER A 329 10.75 8.95 3.33
C SER A 329 10.78 9.59 4.73
N PHE A 330 11.01 8.80 5.78
CA PHE A 330 11.24 9.31 7.12
C PHE A 330 12.53 10.14 7.20
N TYR A 331 13.65 9.62 6.69
CA TYR A 331 14.90 10.38 6.69
C TYR A 331 14.85 11.60 5.77
N LEU A 332 14.08 11.54 4.70
CA LEU A 332 13.85 12.68 3.83
C LEU A 332 13.05 13.79 4.56
N ALA A 333 12.08 13.41 5.40
CA ALA A 333 11.36 14.35 6.27
C ALA A 333 12.31 15.03 7.27
N GLU A 334 13.23 14.27 7.87
CA GLU A 334 14.28 14.83 8.77
C GLU A 334 15.14 15.87 8.04
N LEU A 335 15.59 15.57 6.81
CA LEU A 335 16.40 16.50 5.99
C LEU A 335 15.62 17.76 5.63
N HIS A 336 14.32 17.66 5.39
CA HIS A 336 13.44 18.77 5.09
C HIS A 336 12.92 19.50 6.34
N LYS A 337 13.24 18.98 7.54
CA LYS A 337 12.79 19.53 8.83
C LYS A 337 11.27 19.63 8.95
N VAL A 338 10.55 18.63 8.42
CA VAL A 338 9.09 18.51 8.50
C VAL A 338 8.68 17.32 9.38
N ASP A 339 7.50 17.41 9.99
CA ASP A 339 6.93 16.33 10.79
C ASP A 339 6.45 15.20 9.84
N PRO A 340 6.98 13.97 9.98
CA PRO A 340 6.55 12.84 9.15
C PRO A 340 5.17 12.26 9.51
N THR A 341 4.48 12.75 10.55
CA THR A 341 3.13 12.28 10.96
C THR A 341 1.98 13.02 10.30
#